data_05d24f4d8a5900709260203b0d42c74a
#
_entry.id   05d24f4d8a5900709260203b0d42c74a
#
_cell.length_a   1.000
_cell.length_b   1.000
_cell.length_c   1.000
_cell.angle_alpha   90.00
_cell.angle_beta   90.00
_cell.angle_gamma   90.00
#
_symmetry.space_group_name_H-M   'P 1'
#
loop_
_entity.id
_entity.type
_entity.pdbx_description
1 polymer ?
#
loop_
_entity_poly.entity_id
_entity_poly.type
_entity_poly.pdbx_seq_one_letter_code
_entity_poly.pdbx_strand_id
1 'polypeptide(L)'
;FLACVFTGLLLAAAVLSWRASFVSPEQGGFWATIALLMPVVLLANLAALVWWLIRRRWVVALMPLAALLLNMGYVSSMIQLPDFNVSDGSHDIRIATLNVNGFRQLGPKSITAAAVAEMMRHEQVDVLCLQEFLDDSRFTADSIGELFSRRMPYFVSEGNGAVASRYPILDCKYVRFPDTSNDYLRADLLVEGDTVRIFSVHLQTSGIAQLRRRFQKDYNREA
;
A
#
# COMPACT_ATOMS: atom_id res chain seq x y z
N PHE A 1 -25.44 -22.01 -25.52
CA PHE A 1 -24.14 -21.97 -26.15
C PHE A 1 -23.39 -20.68 -25.82
N LEU A 2 -23.87 -19.49 -26.18
CA LEU A 2 -23.22 -18.19 -25.97
C LEU A 2 -22.81 -17.96 -24.50
N ALA A 3 -23.69 -18.29 -23.55
CA ALA A 3 -23.38 -18.14 -22.13
C ALA A 3 -22.20 -19.03 -21.67
N CYS A 4 -22.07 -20.25 -22.23
CA CYS A 4 -20.93 -21.11 -21.91
C CYS A 4 -19.63 -20.55 -22.49
N VAL A 5 -19.67 -20.02 -23.73
CA VAL A 5 -18.51 -19.35 -24.35
C VAL A 5 -18.08 -18.15 -23.50
N PHE A 6 -19.04 -17.31 -23.10
CA PHE A 6 -18.74 -16.15 -22.23
C PHE A 6 -18.12 -16.57 -20.89
N THR A 7 -18.63 -17.64 -20.26
CA THR A 7 -18.04 -18.17 -19.03
C THR A 7 -16.61 -18.68 -19.25
N GLY A 8 -16.34 -19.32 -20.40
CA GLY A 8 -14.98 -19.72 -20.77
C GLY A 8 -14.02 -18.53 -20.93
N LEU A 9 -14.51 -17.43 -21.51
CA LEU A 9 -13.72 -16.18 -21.63
C LEU A 9 -13.45 -15.56 -20.26
N LEU A 10 -14.42 -15.59 -19.33
CA LEU A 10 -14.21 -15.13 -17.96
C LEU A 10 -13.17 -15.97 -17.22
N LEU A 11 -13.17 -17.30 -17.41
CA LEU A 11 -12.13 -18.15 -16.86
C LEU A 11 -10.75 -17.82 -17.45
N ALA A 12 -10.66 -17.64 -18.77
CA ALA A 12 -9.42 -17.25 -19.42
C ALA A 12 -8.91 -15.88 -18.88
N ALA A 13 -9.79 -14.90 -18.70
CA ALA A 13 -9.45 -13.61 -18.10
C ALA A 13 -8.94 -13.77 -16.66
N ALA A 14 -9.56 -14.66 -15.87
CA ALA A 14 -9.11 -14.94 -14.51
C ALA A 14 -7.72 -15.62 -14.46
N VAL A 15 -7.43 -16.52 -15.41
CA VAL A 15 -6.09 -17.14 -15.54
C VAL A 15 -5.04 -16.11 -15.94
N LEU A 16 -5.35 -15.19 -16.87
CA LEU A 16 -4.46 -14.10 -17.25
C LEU A 16 -4.21 -13.14 -16.07
N SER A 17 -5.25 -12.81 -15.31
CA SER A 17 -5.14 -11.98 -14.11
C SER A 17 -4.27 -12.65 -13.04
N TRP A 18 -4.47 -13.94 -12.80
CA TRP A 18 -3.62 -14.72 -11.92
C TRP A 18 -2.15 -14.70 -12.38
N ARG A 19 -1.92 -14.92 -13.68
CA ARG A 19 -0.56 -14.88 -14.27
C ARG A 19 0.08 -13.51 -14.11
N ALA A 20 -0.69 -12.42 -14.23
CA ALA A 20 -0.20 -11.05 -14.07
C ALA A 20 0.39 -10.79 -12.67
N SER A 21 -0.08 -11.49 -11.63
CA SER A 21 0.46 -11.38 -10.26
C SER A 21 1.93 -11.82 -10.12
N PHE A 22 2.45 -12.59 -11.09
CA PHE A 22 3.83 -13.10 -11.10
C PHE A 22 4.72 -12.40 -12.13
N VAL A 23 4.20 -11.36 -12.81
CA VAL A 23 4.95 -10.64 -13.84
C VAL A 23 5.41 -9.30 -13.27
N SER A 24 6.72 -8.99 -13.42
CA SER A 24 7.24 -7.70 -13.01
C SER A 24 6.55 -6.57 -13.78
N PRO A 25 6.15 -5.46 -13.12
CA PRO A 25 5.61 -4.27 -13.80
C PRO A 25 6.53 -3.70 -14.89
N GLU A 26 7.83 -3.96 -14.83
CA GLU A 26 8.82 -3.54 -15.83
C GLU A 26 8.61 -4.21 -17.20
N GLN A 27 7.93 -5.37 -17.22
CA GLN A 27 7.65 -6.11 -18.46
C GLN A 27 6.50 -5.49 -19.29
N GLY A 28 6.00 -4.33 -18.89
CA GLY A 28 5.07 -3.52 -19.67
C GLY A 28 3.69 -3.31 -19.04
N GLY A 29 3.06 -2.22 -19.46
CA GLY A 29 1.76 -1.77 -18.92
C GLY A 29 0.59 -2.73 -19.17
N PHE A 30 0.71 -3.68 -20.12
CA PHE A 30 -0.32 -4.67 -20.40
C PHE A 30 -0.64 -5.53 -19.18
N TRP A 31 0.37 -6.10 -18.53
CA TRP A 31 0.20 -6.93 -17.33
C TRP A 31 -0.31 -6.15 -16.14
N ALA A 32 0.16 -4.91 -15.98
CA ALA A 32 -0.34 -4.00 -14.92
C ALA A 32 -1.83 -3.68 -15.13
N THR A 33 -2.27 -3.47 -16.39
CA THR A 33 -3.68 -3.24 -16.71
C THR A 33 -4.55 -4.46 -16.41
N ILE A 34 -4.08 -5.66 -16.76
CA ILE A 34 -4.78 -6.92 -16.45
C ILE A 34 -4.91 -7.10 -14.94
N ALA A 35 -3.84 -6.87 -14.18
CA ALA A 35 -3.86 -6.97 -12.72
C ALA A 35 -4.86 -5.97 -12.10
N LEU A 36 -4.95 -4.75 -12.63
CA LEU A 36 -5.91 -3.74 -12.18
C LEU A 36 -7.38 -4.16 -12.41
N LEU A 37 -7.66 -4.92 -13.47
CA LEU A 37 -9.00 -5.41 -13.80
C LEU A 37 -9.41 -6.65 -13.00
N MET A 38 -8.50 -7.26 -12.24
CA MET A 38 -8.75 -8.49 -11.49
C MET A 38 -10.01 -8.43 -10.60
N PRO A 39 -10.29 -7.39 -9.82
CA PRO A 39 -11.51 -7.34 -9.00
C PRO A 39 -12.78 -7.48 -9.83
N VAL A 40 -12.83 -6.82 -11.00
CA VAL A 40 -13.99 -6.88 -11.91
C VAL A 40 -14.15 -8.28 -12.49
N VAL A 41 -13.06 -8.92 -12.90
CA VAL A 41 -13.03 -10.28 -13.42
C VAL A 41 -13.53 -11.28 -12.36
N LEU A 42 -13.11 -11.13 -11.10
CA LEU A 42 -13.57 -11.99 -10.01
C LEU A 42 -15.06 -11.82 -9.70
N LEU A 43 -15.54 -10.57 -9.66
CA LEU A 43 -16.98 -10.29 -9.46
C LEU A 43 -17.82 -10.88 -10.60
N ALA A 44 -17.36 -10.78 -11.85
CA ALA A 44 -18.04 -11.36 -13.00
C ALA A 44 -18.07 -12.90 -12.92
N ASN A 45 -16.96 -13.54 -12.48
CA ASN A 45 -16.93 -14.99 -12.26
C ASN A 45 -17.85 -15.40 -11.10
N LEU A 46 -17.94 -14.62 -10.02
CA LEU A 46 -18.86 -14.88 -8.92
C LEU A 46 -20.32 -14.81 -9.40
N ALA A 47 -20.67 -13.79 -10.17
CA ALA A 47 -21.99 -13.65 -10.76
C ALA A 47 -22.32 -14.82 -11.72
N ALA A 48 -21.35 -15.25 -12.54
CA ALA A 48 -21.50 -16.40 -13.42
C ALA A 48 -21.68 -17.71 -12.63
N LEU A 49 -20.95 -17.89 -11.52
CA LEU A 49 -21.11 -19.05 -10.63
C LEU A 49 -22.54 -19.10 -10.09
N VAL A 50 -23.04 -18.02 -9.49
CA VAL A 50 -24.41 -17.93 -8.94
C VAL A 50 -25.44 -18.19 -10.04
N TRP A 51 -25.27 -17.61 -11.21
CA TRP A 51 -26.14 -17.82 -12.36
C TRP A 51 -26.25 -19.32 -12.74
N TRP A 52 -25.11 -20.00 -12.89
CA TRP A 52 -25.08 -21.42 -13.28
C TRP A 52 -25.61 -22.33 -12.18
N LEU A 53 -25.42 -22.01 -10.90
CA LEU A 53 -26.04 -22.73 -9.77
C LEU A 53 -27.56 -22.61 -9.78
N ILE A 54 -28.13 -21.43 -10.01
CA ILE A 54 -29.57 -21.20 -10.14
C ILE A 54 -30.13 -21.99 -11.34
N ARG A 55 -29.36 -22.01 -12.44
CA ARG A 55 -29.72 -22.78 -13.65
C ARG A 55 -29.52 -24.29 -13.52
N ARG A 56 -29.01 -24.76 -12.38
CA ARG A 56 -28.70 -26.18 -12.09
C ARG A 56 -27.74 -26.80 -13.12
N ARG A 57 -26.84 -26.03 -13.72
CA ARG A 57 -25.84 -26.47 -14.68
C ARG A 57 -24.46 -26.64 -13.99
N TRP A 58 -24.39 -27.61 -13.09
CA TRP A 58 -23.29 -27.87 -12.18
C TRP A 58 -21.91 -27.99 -12.86
N VAL A 59 -21.88 -28.70 -14.02
CA VAL A 59 -20.63 -28.88 -14.76
C VAL A 59 -20.07 -27.56 -15.27
N VAL A 60 -20.95 -26.65 -15.77
CA VAL A 60 -20.50 -25.33 -16.26
C VAL A 60 -20.12 -24.41 -15.09
N ALA A 61 -20.77 -24.57 -13.95
CA ALA A 61 -20.44 -23.81 -12.73
C ALA A 61 -19.02 -24.10 -12.21
N LEU A 62 -18.42 -25.24 -12.58
CA LEU A 62 -17.03 -25.54 -12.23
C LEU A 62 -16.02 -24.55 -12.84
N MET A 63 -16.33 -23.95 -13.99
CA MET A 63 -15.43 -22.97 -14.62
C MET A 63 -15.24 -21.71 -13.77
N PRO A 64 -16.31 -20.96 -13.41
CA PRO A 64 -16.16 -19.79 -12.56
C PRO A 64 -15.73 -20.14 -11.14
N LEU A 65 -16.07 -21.33 -10.62
CA LEU A 65 -15.55 -21.80 -9.34
C LEU A 65 -14.01 -21.98 -9.41
N ALA A 66 -13.50 -22.62 -10.45
CA ALA A 66 -12.06 -22.78 -10.65
C ALA A 66 -11.34 -21.41 -10.78
N ALA A 67 -11.96 -20.43 -11.47
CA ALA A 67 -11.44 -19.07 -11.58
C ALA A 67 -11.29 -18.39 -10.21
N LEU A 68 -12.30 -18.52 -9.34
CA LEU A 68 -12.29 -17.95 -7.99
C LEU A 68 -11.24 -18.64 -7.10
N LEU A 69 -11.20 -19.97 -7.12
CA LEU A 69 -10.23 -20.75 -6.33
C LEU A 69 -8.77 -20.46 -6.76
N LEU A 70 -8.52 -20.34 -8.05
CA LEU A 70 -7.17 -19.99 -8.58
C LEU A 70 -6.70 -18.64 -8.04
N ASN A 71 -7.60 -17.69 -7.86
CA ASN A 71 -7.29 -16.34 -7.40
C ASN A 71 -7.53 -16.13 -5.89
N MET A 72 -7.69 -17.20 -5.11
CA MET A 72 -7.97 -17.10 -3.67
C MET A 72 -6.86 -16.34 -2.92
N GLY A 73 -5.60 -16.49 -3.31
CA GLY A 73 -4.48 -15.74 -2.72
C GLY A 73 -4.62 -14.22 -2.90
N TYR A 74 -5.15 -13.78 -4.05
CA TYR A 74 -5.46 -12.37 -4.26
C TYR A 74 -6.65 -11.92 -3.39
N VAL A 75 -7.71 -12.71 -3.32
CA VAL A 75 -8.88 -12.41 -2.48
C VAL A 75 -8.49 -12.29 -1.01
N SER A 76 -7.67 -13.22 -0.50
CA SER A 76 -7.19 -13.20 0.89
C SER A 76 -6.28 -12.01 1.21
N SER A 77 -5.56 -11.48 0.22
CA SER A 77 -4.75 -10.27 0.41
C SER A 77 -5.59 -8.99 0.46
N MET A 78 -6.79 -8.99 -0.12
CA MET A 78 -7.70 -7.84 -0.11
C MET A 78 -8.67 -7.83 1.07
N ILE A 79 -9.06 -9.02 1.55
CA ILE A 79 -10.03 -9.18 2.63
C ILE A 79 -9.30 -9.81 3.81
N GLN A 80 -8.92 -8.98 4.76
CA GLN A 80 -8.39 -9.45 6.03
C GLN A 80 -9.57 -9.89 6.89
N LEU A 81 -9.71 -11.20 7.08
CA LEU A 81 -10.64 -11.72 8.07
C LEU A 81 -10.12 -11.38 9.47
N PRO A 82 -11.01 -11.06 10.43
CA PRO A 82 -10.60 -10.89 11.81
C PRO A 82 -9.86 -12.13 12.26
N ASP A 83 -8.65 -11.96 12.79
CA ASP A 83 -7.93 -13.04 13.44
C ASP A 83 -8.55 -13.26 14.83
N PHE A 84 -9.33 -14.31 14.98
CA PHE A 84 -9.94 -14.68 16.27
C PHE A 84 -8.93 -15.27 17.25
N ASN A 85 -7.70 -15.54 16.82
CA ASN A 85 -6.60 -16.03 17.63
C ASN A 85 -5.58 -14.94 17.97
N VAL A 86 -5.96 -13.66 17.93
CA VAL A 86 -5.11 -12.61 18.48
C VAL A 86 -4.87 -12.97 19.94
N SER A 87 -3.71 -13.55 20.22
CA SER A 87 -3.22 -13.67 21.58
C SER A 87 -3.15 -12.23 22.11
N ASP A 88 -3.74 -12.00 23.27
CA ASP A 88 -3.61 -10.76 24.03
C ASP A 88 -2.14 -10.65 24.51
N GLY A 89 -1.23 -10.71 23.55
CA GLY A 89 0.21 -10.72 23.74
C GLY A 89 0.67 -9.33 24.14
N SER A 90 1.20 -9.21 25.33
CA SER A 90 1.86 -8.02 25.87
C SER A 90 3.06 -7.52 25.02
N HIS A 91 3.31 -8.12 23.86
CA HIS A 91 4.47 -7.91 22.98
C HIS A 91 4.13 -7.38 21.58
N ASP A 92 2.89 -6.98 21.33
CA ASP A 92 2.51 -6.44 20.03
C ASP A 92 3.11 -5.05 19.81
N ILE A 93 3.86 -4.89 18.71
CA ILE A 93 4.39 -3.61 18.27
C ILE A 93 3.38 -2.97 17.32
N ARG A 94 2.89 -1.78 17.66
CA ARG A 94 2.00 -1.01 16.80
C ARG A 94 2.81 -0.14 15.85
N ILE A 95 2.75 -0.47 14.57
CA ILE A 95 3.46 0.25 13.51
C ILE A 95 2.45 1.03 12.68
N ALA A 96 2.70 2.32 12.48
CA ALA A 96 1.96 3.14 11.55
C ALA A 96 2.85 3.57 10.38
N THR A 97 2.24 3.77 9.21
CA THR A 97 2.90 4.33 8.03
C THR A 97 2.05 5.43 7.44
N LEU A 98 2.65 6.55 7.06
CA LEU A 98 1.95 7.71 6.57
C LEU A 98 2.79 8.49 5.56
N ASN A 99 2.26 8.67 4.35
CA ASN A 99 2.79 9.68 3.43
C ASN A 99 2.28 11.06 3.86
N VAL A 100 3.18 11.94 4.26
CA VAL A 100 2.83 13.24 4.86
C VAL A 100 2.87 14.39 3.88
N ASN A 101 3.32 14.19 2.65
CA ASN A 101 3.44 15.24 1.63
C ASN A 101 4.04 16.54 2.20
N GLY A 102 5.11 16.43 2.95
CA GLY A 102 5.75 17.53 3.66
C GLY A 102 4.88 18.24 4.69
N PHE A 103 3.85 17.60 5.21
CA PHE A 103 2.84 18.17 6.12
C PHE A 103 2.10 19.40 5.57
N ARG A 104 1.90 19.47 4.24
CA ARG A 104 1.35 20.67 3.57
C ARG A 104 -0.16 20.69 3.39
N GLN A 105 -0.86 19.59 3.66
CA GLN A 105 -2.24 19.41 3.19
C GLN A 105 -3.31 20.11 4.06
N LEU A 106 -3.07 20.35 5.33
CA LEU A 106 -4.10 20.81 6.28
C LEU A 106 -3.79 22.15 6.96
N GLY A 107 -2.85 22.92 6.43
CA GLY A 107 -2.48 24.20 7.03
C GLY A 107 -0.98 24.34 7.32
N PRO A 108 -0.58 25.14 8.29
CA PRO A 108 0.82 25.30 8.67
C PRO A 108 1.44 23.96 9.05
N LYS A 109 2.64 23.68 8.54
CA LYS A 109 3.35 22.42 8.70
C LYS A 109 3.46 21.93 10.14
N SER A 110 3.71 22.85 11.07
CA SER A 110 3.80 22.55 12.51
C SER A 110 2.48 22.05 13.10
N ILE A 111 1.35 22.64 12.70
CA ILE A 111 0.02 22.25 13.18
C ILE A 111 -0.32 20.84 12.66
N THR A 112 -0.01 20.58 11.39
CA THR A 112 -0.26 19.26 10.78
C THR A 112 0.60 18.18 11.43
N ALA A 113 1.87 18.44 11.67
CA ALA A 113 2.77 17.51 12.35
C ALA A 113 2.32 17.25 13.80
N ALA A 114 1.89 18.29 14.52
CA ALA A 114 1.35 18.16 15.88
C ALA A 114 0.07 17.31 15.90
N ALA A 115 -0.83 17.50 14.94
CA ALA A 115 -2.05 16.69 14.82
C ALA A 115 -1.73 15.20 14.56
N VAL A 116 -0.74 14.93 13.71
CA VAL A 116 -0.26 13.55 13.47
C VAL A 116 0.35 12.97 14.74
N ALA A 117 1.18 13.74 15.46
CA ALA A 117 1.79 13.28 16.71
C ALA A 117 0.72 12.95 17.77
N GLU A 118 -0.33 13.76 17.89
CA GLU A 118 -1.43 13.52 18.80
C GLU A 118 -2.24 12.27 18.40
N MET A 119 -2.50 12.09 17.12
CA MET A 119 -3.16 10.89 16.60
C MET A 119 -2.33 9.63 16.91
N MET A 120 -1.01 9.65 16.68
CA MET A 120 -0.13 8.51 16.98
C MET A 120 -0.10 8.20 18.48
N ARG A 121 -0.18 9.24 19.32
CA ARG A 121 -0.26 9.08 20.77
C ARG A 121 -1.59 8.43 21.19
N HIS A 122 -2.71 8.88 20.64
CA HIS A 122 -4.04 8.34 20.91
C HIS A 122 -4.13 6.87 20.51
N GLU A 123 -3.65 6.52 19.33
CA GLU A 123 -3.64 5.16 18.79
C GLU A 123 -2.54 4.27 19.40
N GLN A 124 -1.76 4.81 20.33
CA GLN A 124 -0.67 4.10 21.00
C GLN A 124 0.36 3.48 20.03
N VAL A 125 0.69 4.20 18.97
CA VAL A 125 1.68 3.77 17.97
C VAL A 125 3.08 3.73 18.61
N ASP A 126 3.83 2.66 18.37
CA ASP A 126 5.19 2.45 18.87
C ASP A 126 6.25 2.83 17.84
N VAL A 127 5.94 2.65 16.55
CA VAL A 127 6.81 3.03 15.43
C VAL A 127 6.00 3.70 14.34
N LEU A 128 6.45 4.87 13.89
CA LEU A 128 5.83 5.62 12.79
C LEU A 128 6.83 5.76 11.65
N CYS A 129 6.45 5.28 10.47
CA CYS A 129 7.18 5.43 9.21
C CYS A 129 6.56 6.57 8.39
N LEU A 130 7.34 7.58 8.06
CA LEU A 130 6.91 8.74 7.28
C LEU A 130 7.54 8.70 5.89
N GLN A 131 6.72 8.87 4.85
CA GLN A 131 7.15 9.08 3.47
C GLN A 131 6.84 10.52 3.05
N GLU A 132 7.56 11.01 2.04
CA GLU A 132 7.52 12.41 1.61
C GLU A 132 7.71 13.38 2.78
N PHE A 133 8.59 13.00 3.71
CA PHE A 133 9.03 13.87 4.79
C PHE A 133 10.01 14.88 4.23
N LEU A 134 9.57 16.13 4.10
CA LEU A 134 10.40 17.21 3.56
C LEU A 134 10.88 18.09 4.69
N ASP A 135 12.18 18.01 4.95
CA ASP A 135 12.87 18.95 5.82
C ASP A 135 13.00 20.32 5.12
N ASP A 136 12.78 21.39 5.84
CA ASP A 136 13.01 22.76 5.36
C ASP A 136 13.50 23.68 6.48
N SER A 137 13.97 24.87 6.11
CA SER A 137 14.60 25.82 7.05
C SER A 137 13.66 26.32 8.17
N ARG A 138 12.35 26.13 8.05
CA ARG A 138 11.36 26.58 9.05
C ARG A 138 10.97 25.47 10.01
N PHE A 139 10.95 24.24 9.52
CA PHE A 139 10.55 23.06 10.29
C PHE A 139 11.58 21.97 10.02
N THR A 140 12.63 22.00 10.81
CA THR A 140 13.70 21.02 10.74
C THR A 140 13.23 19.65 11.23
N ALA A 141 13.94 18.61 10.84
CA ALA A 141 13.72 17.26 11.34
C ALA A 141 13.67 17.22 12.86
N ASP A 142 14.56 17.94 13.54
CA ASP A 142 14.62 18.01 15.00
C ASP A 142 13.35 18.61 15.59
N SER A 143 12.87 19.74 15.06
CA SER A 143 11.64 20.39 15.57
C SER A 143 10.39 19.54 15.35
N ILE A 144 10.33 18.74 14.29
CA ILE A 144 9.22 17.80 14.07
C ILE A 144 9.40 16.57 14.96
N GLY A 145 10.61 16.06 15.12
CA GLY A 145 10.93 14.96 16.04
C GLY A 145 10.52 15.25 17.49
N GLU A 146 10.71 16.48 17.95
CA GLU A 146 10.27 16.91 19.29
C GLU A 146 8.76 16.73 19.51
N LEU A 147 7.93 16.91 18.47
CA LEU A 147 6.47 16.70 18.57
C LEU A 147 6.12 15.23 18.84
N PHE A 148 6.92 14.30 18.35
CA PHE A 148 6.72 12.86 18.57
C PHE A 148 7.37 12.36 19.87
N SER A 149 8.32 13.12 20.46
CA SER A 149 9.21 12.69 21.54
C SER A 149 8.51 12.18 22.79
N ARG A 150 7.29 12.63 23.08
CA ARG A 150 6.51 12.18 24.25
C ARG A 150 6.25 10.68 24.28
N ARG A 151 6.12 10.05 23.12
CA ARG A 151 5.87 8.60 23.00
C ARG A 151 6.97 7.88 22.22
N MET A 152 7.53 8.55 21.22
CA MET A 152 8.56 8.03 20.31
C MET A 152 9.79 8.93 20.39
N PRO A 153 10.63 8.76 21.45
CA PRO A 153 11.77 9.63 21.71
C PRO A 153 12.92 9.49 20.71
N TYR A 154 12.92 8.41 19.94
CA TYR A 154 13.94 8.18 18.93
C TYR A 154 13.39 8.58 17.56
N PHE A 155 14.07 9.50 16.92
CA PHE A 155 13.68 10.05 15.61
C PHE A 155 14.89 10.12 14.69
N VAL A 156 14.69 9.67 13.45
CA VAL A 156 15.68 9.79 12.38
C VAL A 156 15.01 10.19 11.09
N SER A 157 15.62 11.07 10.34
CA SER A 157 15.20 11.42 8.98
C SER A 157 16.39 11.41 8.04
N GLU A 158 16.20 10.84 6.86
CA GLU A 158 17.19 10.84 5.79
C GLU A 158 16.45 10.84 4.44
N GLY A 159 16.89 11.71 3.52
CA GLY A 159 16.23 11.91 2.23
C GLY A 159 14.77 12.35 2.39
N ASN A 160 13.84 11.59 1.79
CA ASN A 160 12.42 11.86 1.86
C ASN A 160 11.68 10.99 2.90
N GLY A 161 12.41 10.26 3.73
CA GLY A 161 11.87 9.38 4.75
C GLY A 161 12.18 9.83 6.16
N ALA A 162 11.32 9.49 7.12
CA ALA A 162 11.63 9.57 8.53
C ALA A 162 11.01 8.41 9.30
N VAL A 163 11.61 8.07 10.44
CA VAL A 163 11.11 7.07 11.38
C VAL A 163 11.13 7.67 12.78
N ALA A 164 9.98 7.66 13.44
CA ALA A 164 9.88 7.92 14.87
C ALA A 164 9.63 6.60 15.59
N SER A 165 10.31 6.34 16.69
CA SER A 165 10.23 5.07 17.40
C SER A 165 10.24 5.25 18.92
N ARG A 166 9.46 4.39 19.59
CA ARG A 166 9.54 4.19 21.04
C ARG A 166 10.83 3.44 21.43
N TYR A 167 11.37 2.67 20.51
CA TYR A 167 12.54 1.84 20.70
C TYR A 167 13.80 2.51 20.17
N PRO A 168 14.97 2.28 20.76
CA PRO A 168 16.23 2.81 20.24
C PRO A 168 16.47 2.45 18.77
N ILE A 169 16.88 3.42 17.99
CA ILE A 169 17.27 3.21 16.59
C ILE A 169 18.79 2.95 16.59
N LEU A 170 19.18 1.73 16.21
CA LEU A 170 20.57 1.27 16.19
C LEU A 170 21.31 1.70 14.92
N ASP A 171 20.62 1.65 13.78
CA ASP A 171 21.17 1.98 12.48
C ASP A 171 20.07 2.50 11.56
N CYS A 172 20.43 3.35 10.61
CA CYS A 172 19.54 3.90 9.62
C CYS A 172 20.25 3.98 8.28
N LYS A 173 19.57 3.65 7.20
CA LYS A 173 20.07 3.73 5.85
C LYS A 173 19.00 4.15 4.86
N TYR A 174 19.25 5.26 4.20
CA TYR A 174 18.43 5.72 3.09
C TYR A 174 18.95 5.15 1.76
N VAL A 175 18.05 4.70 0.91
CA VAL A 175 18.37 4.23 -0.44
C VAL A 175 17.37 4.77 -1.44
N ARG A 176 17.87 5.52 -2.40
CA ARG A 176 17.10 6.02 -3.53
C ARG A 176 17.11 5.01 -4.67
N PHE A 177 15.96 4.76 -5.28
CA PHE A 177 15.89 3.90 -6.47
C PHE A 177 16.44 4.65 -7.69
N PRO A 178 17.21 3.98 -8.57
CA PRO A 178 17.72 4.58 -9.78
C PRO A 178 16.61 5.18 -10.66
N ASP A 179 16.88 6.32 -11.28
CA ASP A 179 16.02 6.99 -12.25
C ASP A 179 14.60 7.33 -11.76
N THR A 180 14.39 7.34 -10.45
CA THR A 180 13.09 7.68 -9.83
C THR A 180 13.25 8.71 -8.72
N SER A 181 12.11 9.28 -8.26
CA SER A 181 12.04 10.08 -7.03
C SER A 181 11.71 9.24 -5.79
N ASN A 182 11.63 7.92 -5.96
CA ASN A 182 11.21 7.00 -4.92
C ASN A 182 12.41 6.40 -4.20
N ASP A 183 12.15 5.95 -2.99
CA ASP A 183 13.18 5.57 -2.04
C ASP A 183 12.65 4.62 -0.98
N TYR A 184 13.54 4.15 -0.14
CA TYR A 184 13.19 3.59 1.14
C TYR A 184 14.16 4.04 2.22
N LEU A 185 13.65 4.12 3.44
CA LEU A 185 14.43 4.27 4.66
C LEU A 185 14.38 2.96 5.44
N ARG A 186 15.54 2.35 5.68
CA ARG A 186 15.69 1.21 6.57
C ARG A 186 16.07 1.73 7.95
N ALA A 187 15.39 1.24 8.99
CA ALA A 187 15.77 1.50 10.38
C ALA A 187 15.86 0.15 11.13
N ASP A 188 16.95 -0.03 11.88
CA ASP A 188 17.15 -1.17 12.76
C ASP A 188 16.86 -0.73 14.20
N LEU A 189 15.84 -1.33 14.81
CA LEU A 189 15.34 -0.98 16.14
C LEU A 189 15.73 -2.04 17.16
N LEU A 190 16.09 -1.61 18.37
CA LEU A 190 16.31 -2.53 19.50
C LEU A 190 14.99 -2.73 20.26
N VAL A 191 14.37 -3.88 20.09
CA VAL A 191 13.10 -4.25 20.75
C VAL A 191 13.33 -5.42 21.67
N GLU A 192 13.17 -5.22 22.96
CA GLU A 192 13.30 -6.28 23.98
C GLU A 192 14.58 -7.13 23.90
N GLY A 193 15.67 -6.55 23.41
CA GLY A 193 16.97 -7.21 23.24
C GLY A 193 17.22 -7.76 21.83
N ASP A 194 16.20 -7.81 20.99
CA ASP A 194 16.30 -8.23 19.59
C ASP A 194 16.38 -7.04 18.62
N THR A 195 16.99 -7.26 17.46
CA THR A 195 17.03 -6.26 16.39
C THR A 195 15.88 -6.48 15.41
N VAL A 196 14.93 -5.56 15.39
CA VAL A 196 13.81 -5.53 14.43
C VAL A 196 14.15 -4.56 13.31
N ARG A 197 14.19 -5.05 12.07
CA ARG A 197 14.45 -4.23 10.87
C ARG A 197 13.17 -3.78 10.23
N ILE A 198 13.04 -2.47 10.05
CA ILE A 198 11.88 -1.82 9.42
C ILE A 198 12.30 -1.17 8.11
N PHE A 199 11.46 -1.30 7.08
CA PHE A 199 11.60 -0.61 5.81
C PHE A 199 10.39 0.31 5.60
N SER A 200 10.64 1.61 5.59
CA SER A 200 9.67 2.63 5.15
C SER A 200 9.87 2.86 3.67
N VAL A 201 8.98 2.34 2.83
CA VAL A 201 9.15 2.35 1.37
C VAL A 201 8.18 3.33 0.73
N HIS A 202 8.69 4.23 -0.11
CA HIS A 202 7.91 5.10 -0.97
C HIS A 202 7.91 4.55 -2.39
N LEU A 203 6.81 3.91 -2.77
CA LEU A 203 6.66 3.27 -4.09
C LEU A 203 6.35 4.30 -5.19
N GLN A 204 6.71 3.94 -6.42
CA GLN A 204 6.46 4.79 -7.59
C GLN A 204 4.96 4.94 -7.86
N THR A 205 4.54 6.17 -8.09
CA THR A 205 3.18 6.45 -8.54
C THR A 205 2.99 5.93 -9.96
N SER A 206 1.76 5.52 -10.29
CA SER A 206 1.39 5.08 -11.65
C SER A 206 1.54 6.17 -12.71
N GLY A 207 1.88 7.41 -12.33
CA GLY A 207 2.00 8.55 -13.26
C GLY A 207 0.66 9.05 -13.84
N ILE A 208 -0.46 8.42 -13.51
CA ILE A 208 -1.80 8.78 -14.03
C ILE A 208 -2.15 10.25 -13.76
N ALA A 209 -1.80 10.77 -12.58
CA ALA A 209 -2.04 12.17 -12.24
C ALA A 209 -1.21 13.12 -13.12
N GLN A 210 0.02 12.75 -13.50
CA GLN A 210 0.87 13.52 -14.39
C GLN A 210 0.32 13.48 -15.83
N LEU A 211 -0.13 12.31 -16.27
CA LEU A 211 -0.76 12.10 -17.58
C LEU A 211 -2.02 12.96 -17.69
N ARG A 212 -2.90 12.95 -16.69
CA ARG A 212 -4.10 13.78 -16.63
C ARG A 212 -3.77 15.28 -16.72
N ARG A 213 -2.74 15.75 -16.01
CA ARG A 213 -2.30 17.15 -16.06
C ARG A 213 -1.77 17.53 -17.46
N ARG A 214 -1.07 16.64 -18.15
CA ARG A 214 -0.62 16.85 -19.52
C ARG A 214 -1.81 16.99 -20.48
N PHE A 215 -2.75 16.05 -20.45
CA PHE A 215 -3.97 16.13 -21.28
C PHE A 215 -4.78 17.40 -21.03
N GLN A 216 -4.93 17.82 -19.77
CA GLN A 216 -5.65 19.05 -19.42
C GLN A 216 -4.93 20.31 -19.93
N LYS A 217 -3.61 20.32 -19.89
CA LYS A 217 -2.79 21.42 -20.41
C LYS A 217 -2.84 21.52 -21.92
N ASP A 218 -2.83 20.39 -22.60
CA ASP A 218 -2.93 20.33 -24.06
C ASP A 218 -4.33 20.75 -24.52
N TYR A 219 -5.39 20.25 -23.88
CA TYR A 219 -6.77 20.68 -24.14
C TYR A 219 -6.97 22.19 -23.97
N ASN A 220 -6.42 22.79 -22.91
CA ASN A 220 -6.51 24.24 -22.68
C ASN A 220 -5.63 25.10 -23.62
N ARG A 221 -4.73 24.47 -24.41
CA ARG A 221 -3.93 25.17 -25.42
C ARG A 221 -4.61 25.18 -26.80
N GLU A 222 -5.50 24.23 -27.04
CA GLU A 222 -6.23 24.07 -28.28
C GLU A 222 -7.62 24.75 -28.25
N ALA A 223 -8.09 25.18 -27.07
CA ALA A 223 -9.33 25.93 -26.85
C ALA A 223 -9.04 27.43 -26.74
#